data_0a08a0cefe98d5679b9d0877d2cfc35e
#
_entry.id   0a08a0cefe98d5679b9d0877d2cfc35e
#
_cell.length_a   1.000
_cell.length_b   1.000
_cell.length_c   1.000
_cell.angle_alpha   90.00
_cell.angle_beta   90.00
_cell.angle_gamma   90.00
#
_symmetry.space_group_name_H-M   'P 1'
#
loop_
_entity.id
_entity.type
_entity.pdbx_description
1 polymer ?
#
loop_
_entity_poly.entity_id
_entity_poly.type
_entity_poly.pdbx_seq_one_letter_code
_entity_poly.pdbx_strand_id
1 'polypeptide(L)'
;VKDWAKDKDFDILFGLEHHYGSGKEVLTYGIDLDFLLAHPNIDVAPIKDYCDAVHEAGGFISQAHPFRRAPYIDPNVLPQPELLDAAEIYNAGSSDEDNSRGYDFAKENHLYGTSGGDTHEQHESNIGKAGMAFPYRIKTEKELANALFRHDGRCIINGVIQPPQDI
;
A
#
# COMPACT_ATOMS: atom_id res chain seq x y z
N VAL A 1 6.63 6.31 18.69
CA VAL A 1 5.91 5.05 18.47
C VAL A 1 6.93 3.90 18.32
N LYS A 2 7.96 4.01 17.44
CA LYS A 2 9.01 2.97 17.29
C LYS A 2 9.70 2.63 18.62
N ASP A 3 9.98 3.62 19.46
CA ASP A 3 10.61 3.39 20.78
C ASP A 3 9.71 2.55 21.70
N TRP A 4 8.39 2.72 21.61
CA TRP A 4 7.44 1.92 22.37
C TRP A 4 7.45 0.44 21.97
N ALA A 5 7.75 0.12 20.71
CA ALA A 5 7.78 -1.24 20.19
C ALA A 5 9.08 -2.00 20.49
N LYS A 6 10.17 -1.32 20.89
CA LYS A 6 11.51 -1.92 21.05
C LYS A 6 11.55 -3.15 21.95
N ASP A 7 10.77 -3.14 23.03
CA ASP A 7 10.72 -4.23 24.02
C ASP A 7 9.59 -5.25 23.73
N LYS A 8 8.98 -5.18 22.54
CA LYS A 8 7.86 -6.04 22.14
C LYS A 8 8.25 -6.85 20.92
N ASP A 9 7.65 -8.03 20.76
CA ASP A 9 7.80 -8.80 19.54
C ASP A 9 6.93 -8.22 18.40
N PHE A 10 7.18 -6.93 18.12
CA PHE A 10 6.40 -6.12 17.20
C PHE A 10 7.29 -5.03 16.59
N ASP A 11 7.36 -4.97 15.26
CA ASP A 11 8.10 -3.94 14.52
C ASP A 11 7.12 -2.92 13.92
N ILE A 12 7.50 -1.64 13.97
CA ILE A 12 6.75 -0.54 13.36
C ILE A 12 7.58 0.02 12.23
N LEU A 13 7.08 -0.09 11.02
CA LEU A 13 7.70 0.45 9.82
C LEU A 13 7.01 1.75 9.41
N PHE A 14 7.77 2.65 8.84
CA PHE A 14 7.26 3.89 8.26
C PHE A 14 6.70 3.61 6.86
N GLY A 15 5.62 4.26 6.53
CA GLY A 15 5.02 4.31 5.21
C GLY A 15 4.28 5.62 5.01
N LEU A 16 3.92 5.93 3.80
CA LEU A 16 3.18 7.13 3.47
C LEU A 16 2.00 6.78 2.55
N GLU A 17 0.85 7.35 2.82
CA GLU A 17 -0.27 7.39 1.91
C GLU A 17 -0.34 8.80 1.29
N HIS A 18 -0.14 8.88 0.00
CA HIS A 18 -0.11 10.13 -0.75
C HIS A 18 -1.38 10.29 -1.58
N HIS A 19 -2.05 11.43 -1.38
CA HIS A 19 -3.25 11.79 -2.14
C HIS A 19 -2.90 12.40 -3.50
N TYR A 20 -3.62 11.97 -4.53
CA TYR A 20 -3.55 12.62 -5.84
C TYR A 20 -4.94 12.72 -6.49
N GLY A 21 -5.11 13.70 -7.36
CA GLY A 21 -6.43 13.96 -7.93
C GLY A 21 -7.48 14.20 -6.85
N SER A 22 -8.71 13.80 -7.08
CA SER A 22 -9.79 13.95 -6.11
C SER A 22 -10.07 12.61 -5.42
N GLY A 23 -9.32 12.34 -4.33
CA GLY A 23 -9.52 11.18 -3.47
C GLY A 23 -8.90 9.87 -3.96
N LYS A 24 -7.93 9.92 -4.88
CA LYS A 24 -7.07 8.77 -5.18
C LYS A 24 -5.81 8.83 -4.33
N GLU A 25 -5.30 7.66 -3.98
CA GLU A 25 -4.22 7.53 -3.02
C GLU A 25 -3.25 6.43 -3.45
N VAL A 26 -1.97 6.64 -3.20
CA VAL A 26 -0.95 5.61 -3.33
C VAL A 26 -0.25 5.36 -2.01
N LEU A 27 -0.03 4.10 -1.69
CA LEU A 27 0.76 3.65 -0.55
C LEU A 27 2.22 3.54 -0.96
N THR A 28 3.09 4.13 -0.15
CA THR A 28 4.53 4.13 -0.39
C THR A 28 5.25 3.39 0.72
N TYR A 29 6.08 2.45 0.33
CA TYR A 29 6.89 1.63 1.22
C TYR A 29 8.38 1.77 0.88
N GLY A 30 9.26 1.60 1.88
CA GLY A 30 10.71 1.62 1.65
C GLY A 30 11.36 3.00 1.71
N ILE A 31 10.58 4.04 1.97
CA ILE A 31 11.06 5.39 2.28
C ILE A 31 11.08 5.62 3.79
N ASP A 32 11.77 6.64 4.24
CA ASP A 32 11.90 7.00 5.63
C ASP A 32 11.75 8.52 5.84
N LEU A 33 12.02 8.97 7.06
CA LEU A 33 11.94 10.39 7.38
C LEU A 33 12.98 11.23 6.64
N ASP A 34 14.16 10.66 6.35
CA ASP A 34 15.23 11.37 5.64
C ASP A 34 14.79 11.66 4.19
N PHE A 35 14.05 10.75 3.56
CA PHE A 35 13.42 11.01 2.27
C PHE A 35 12.48 12.23 2.33
N LEU A 36 11.60 12.31 3.32
CA LEU A 36 10.67 13.45 3.45
C LEU A 36 11.42 14.76 3.71
N LEU A 37 12.47 14.75 4.52
CA LEU A 37 13.29 15.92 4.79
C LEU A 37 14.05 16.40 3.53
N ALA A 38 14.45 15.47 2.66
CA ALA A 38 15.08 15.80 1.39
C ALA A 38 14.07 16.31 0.34
N HIS A 39 12.77 15.99 0.48
CA HIS A 39 11.71 16.36 -0.46
C HIS A 39 10.56 17.10 0.25
N PRO A 40 10.78 18.33 0.77
CA PRO A 40 9.84 19.01 1.67
C PRO A 40 8.48 19.38 1.03
N ASN A 41 8.35 19.29 -0.29
CA ASN A 41 7.10 19.56 -1.02
C ASN A 41 6.56 18.33 -1.74
N ILE A 42 6.99 17.14 -1.35
CA ILE A 42 6.61 15.89 -2.03
C ILE A 42 5.10 15.61 -1.92
N ASP A 43 4.46 16.10 -0.85
CA ASP A 43 3.04 15.95 -0.57
C ASP A 43 2.12 16.69 -1.54
N VAL A 44 2.64 17.70 -2.23
CA VAL A 44 1.91 18.49 -3.25
C VAL A 44 2.43 18.26 -4.67
N ALA A 45 3.34 17.33 -4.86
CA ALA A 45 3.89 17.00 -6.17
C ALA A 45 2.84 16.35 -7.09
N PRO A 46 2.90 16.61 -8.40
CA PRO A 46 2.15 15.81 -9.37
C PRO A 46 2.46 14.32 -9.19
N ILE A 47 1.45 13.45 -9.36
CA ILE A 47 1.61 12.02 -9.05
C ILE A 47 2.81 11.37 -9.77
N LYS A 48 3.08 11.76 -11.01
CA LYS A 48 4.24 11.25 -11.73
C LYS A 48 5.55 11.64 -11.06
N ASP A 49 5.71 12.92 -10.69
CA ASP A 49 6.94 13.43 -10.06
C ASP A 49 7.13 12.80 -8.67
N TYR A 50 6.02 12.56 -7.95
CA TYR A 50 6.02 11.82 -6.70
C TYR A 50 6.53 10.39 -6.89
N CYS A 51 5.96 9.66 -7.85
CA CYS A 51 6.36 8.27 -8.12
C CYS A 51 7.82 8.18 -8.57
N ASP A 52 8.27 9.07 -9.45
CA ASP A 52 9.67 9.12 -9.90
C ASP A 52 10.63 9.31 -8.71
N ALA A 53 10.34 10.26 -7.81
CA ALA A 53 11.18 10.52 -6.64
C ALA A 53 11.21 9.32 -5.67
N VAL A 54 10.08 8.65 -5.46
CA VAL A 54 9.98 7.46 -4.62
C VAL A 54 10.80 6.31 -5.23
N HIS A 55 10.65 6.05 -6.53
CA HIS A 55 11.39 5.00 -7.23
C HIS A 55 12.91 5.27 -7.25
N GLU A 56 13.33 6.53 -7.44
CA GLU A 56 14.75 6.91 -7.33
C GLU A 56 15.34 6.64 -5.94
N ALA A 57 14.52 6.76 -4.89
CA ALA A 57 14.90 6.40 -3.52
C ALA A 57 14.84 4.90 -3.23
N GLY A 58 14.39 4.07 -4.19
CA GLY A 58 14.22 2.62 -4.04
C GLY A 58 12.96 2.24 -3.26
N GLY A 59 11.97 3.14 -3.21
CA GLY A 59 10.65 2.87 -2.64
C GLY A 59 9.75 2.09 -3.58
N PHE A 60 8.73 1.47 -3.02
CA PHE A 60 7.72 0.66 -3.70
C PHE A 60 6.36 1.34 -3.58
N ILE A 61 5.58 1.37 -4.67
CA ILE A 61 4.31 2.09 -4.75
C ILE A 61 3.16 1.13 -5.06
N SER A 62 2.14 1.15 -4.21
CA SER A 62 0.90 0.41 -4.43
C SER A 62 -0.29 1.37 -4.50
N GLN A 63 -1.17 1.21 -5.49
CA GLN A 63 -2.44 1.92 -5.52
C GLN A 63 -3.30 1.51 -4.33
N ALA A 64 -3.64 2.44 -3.47
CA ALA A 64 -4.58 2.19 -2.37
C ALA A 64 -6.00 2.02 -2.92
N HIS A 65 -6.75 1.05 -2.38
CA HIS A 65 -8.19 0.83 -2.63
C HIS A 65 -8.71 1.40 -3.96
N PRO A 66 -8.23 0.92 -5.13
CA PRO A 66 -8.30 1.61 -6.44
C PRO A 66 -9.72 2.00 -6.88
N PHE A 67 -10.73 1.30 -6.40
CA PHE A 67 -12.13 1.49 -6.79
C PHE A 67 -13.08 1.80 -5.64
N ARG A 68 -12.55 2.18 -4.45
CA ARG A 68 -13.38 2.64 -3.33
C ARG A 68 -14.33 3.73 -3.80
N ARG A 69 -15.58 3.61 -3.40
CA ARG A 69 -16.64 4.60 -3.65
C ARG A 69 -16.92 5.37 -2.37
N ALA A 70 -16.69 6.66 -2.39
CA ALA A 70 -17.03 7.56 -1.29
C ALA A 70 -17.41 8.94 -1.85
N PRO A 71 -18.22 9.74 -1.11
CA PRO A 71 -18.69 11.06 -1.61
C PRO A 71 -17.57 12.05 -1.95
N TYR A 72 -16.39 11.87 -1.37
CA TYR A 72 -15.21 12.73 -1.58
C TYR A 72 -14.30 12.24 -2.72
N ILE A 73 -14.57 11.08 -3.32
CA ILE A 73 -13.79 10.50 -4.40
C ILE A 73 -14.45 10.82 -5.75
N ASP A 74 -13.71 11.49 -6.63
CA ASP A 74 -14.17 11.67 -8.01
C ASP A 74 -14.03 10.36 -8.79
N PRO A 75 -15.15 9.77 -9.25
CA PRO A 75 -15.11 8.49 -9.98
C PRO A 75 -14.47 8.59 -11.36
N ASN A 76 -14.24 9.81 -11.87
CA ASN A 76 -13.60 10.03 -13.17
C ASN A 76 -12.07 10.04 -13.09
N VAL A 77 -11.50 10.20 -11.90
CA VAL A 77 -10.05 10.04 -11.68
C VAL A 77 -9.74 8.57 -11.62
N LEU A 78 -8.98 8.08 -12.59
CA LEU A 78 -8.58 6.66 -12.67
C LEU A 78 -7.17 6.46 -12.15
N PRO A 79 -6.86 5.26 -11.61
CA PRO A 79 -5.48 4.87 -11.33
C PRO A 79 -4.60 4.93 -12.59
N GLN A 80 -3.30 5.19 -12.41
CA GLN A 80 -2.31 5.28 -13.49
C GLN A 80 -1.34 4.08 -13.36
N PRO A 81 -1.68 2.91 -13.95
CA PRO A 81 -0.95 1.66 -13.71
C PRO A 81 0.53 1.73 -14.12
N GLU A 82 0.86 2.58 -15.08
CA GLU A 82 2.24 2.77 -15.55
C GLU A 82 3.18 3.42 -14.52
N LEU A 83 2.63 3.98 -13.44
CA LEU A 83 3.39 4.59 -12.34
C LEU A 83 3.50 3.69 -11.11
N LEU A 84 2.88 2.50 -11.13
CA LEU A 84 2.65 1.66 -9.97
C LEU A 84 3.45 0.35 -10.05
N ASP A 85 3.90 -0.14 -8.89
CA ASP A 85 4.46 -1.48 -8.73
C ASP A 85 3.38 -2.50 -8.35
N ALA A 86 2.32 -2.04 -7.69
CA ALA A 86 1.26 -2.87 -7.13
C ALA A 86 -0.09 -2.15 -7.06
N ALA A 87 -1.12 -2.91 -6.73
CA ALA A 87 -2.42 -2.36 -6.32
C ALA A 87 -3.02 -3.20 -5.18
N GLU A 88 -3.77 -2.55 -4.29
CA GLU A 88 -4.57 -3.28 -3.31
C GLU A 88 -5.67 -4.07 -3.99
N ILE A 89 -5.56 -5.39 -3.93
CA ILE A 89 -6.60 -6.33 -4.39
C ILE A 89 -7.61 -6.65 -3.27
N TYR A 90 -7.26 -6.31 -2.05
CA TYR A 90 -8.13 -6.38 -0.90
C TYR A 90 -7.78 -5.31 0.14
N ASN A 91 -8.76 -4.46 0.43
CA ASN A 91 -8.72 -3.49 1.50
C ASN A 91 -9.90 -3.77 2.44
N ALA A 92 -9.63 -3.98 3.74
CA ALA A 92 -10.67 -4.37 4.69
C ALA A 92 -11.71 -3.28 4.98
N GLY A 93 -11.44 -2.03 4.61
CA GLY A 93 -12.36 -0.89 4.68
C GLY A 93 -13.19 -0.68 3.39
N SER A 94 -13.00 -1.51 2.36
CA SER A 94 -13.71 -1.42 1.07
C SER A 94 -14.78 -2.50 0.95
N SER A 95 -15.74 -2.30 0.02
CA SER A 95 -16.75 -3.32 -0.29
C SER A 95 -16.13 -4.49 -1.07
N ASP A 96 -16.78 -5.66 -1.02
CA ASP A 96 -16.35 -6.83 -1.81
C ASP A 96 -16.35 -6.53 -3.32
N GLU A 97 -17.30 -5.72 -3.82
CA GLU A 97 -17.35 -5.29 -5.21
C GLU A 97 -16.16 -4.41 -5.58
N ASP A 98 -15.79 -3.45 -4.72
CA ASP A 98 -14.64 -2.57 -4.95
C ASP A 98 -13.33 -3.36 -4.89
N ASN A 99 -13.22 -4.33 -3.98
CA ASN A 99 -12.08 -5.25 -3.89
C ASN A 99 -11.97 -6.15 -5.13
N SER A 100 -13.10 -6.70 -5.63
CA SER A 100 -13.10 -7.49 -6.87
C SER A 100 -12.59 -6.68 -8.06
N ARG A 101 -13.00 -5.42 -8.19
CA ARG A 101 -12.52 -4.52 -9.24
C ARG A 101 -11.03 -4.19 -9.07
N GLY A 102 -10.55 -4.07 -7.83
CA GLY A 102 -9.13 -3.90 -7.51
C GLY A 102 -8.30 -5.10 -7.96
N TYR A 103 -8.80 -6.31 -7.73
CA TYR A 103 -8.18 -7.54 -8.21
C TYR A 103 -8.10 -7.60 -9.74
N ASP A 104 -9.23 -7.32 -10.44
CA ASP A 104 -9.27 -7.31 -11.90
C ASP A 104 -8.29 -6.28 -12.47
N PHE A 105 -8.24 -5.08 -11.89
CA PHE A 105 -7.29 -4.02 -12.27
C PHE A 105 -5.83 -4.46 -12.13
N ALA A 106 -5.46 -5.05 -10.99
CA ALA A 106 -4.10 -5.54 -10.78
C ALA A 106 -3.73 -6.60 -11.82
N LYS A 107 -4.63 -7.56 -12.06
CA LYS A 107 -4.44 -8.63 -13.04
C LYS A 107 -4.32 -8.13 -14.48
N GLU A 108 -5.20 -7.24 -14.91
CA GLU A 108 -5.20 -6.68 -16.27
C GLU A 108 -3.95 -5.84 -16.57
N ASN A 109 -3.36 -5.23 -15.54
CA ASN A 109 -2.18 -4.38 -15.67
C ASN A 109 -0.88 -5.05 -15.20
N HIS A 110 -0.92 -6.35 -14.87
CA HIS A 110 0.24 -7.12 -14.38
C HIS A 110 0.91 -6.51 -13.15
N LEU A 111 0.11 -5.91 -12.26
CA LEU A 111 0.56 -5.33 -11.00
C LEU A 111 0.55 -6.37 -9.88
N TYR A 112 1.54 -6.32 -8.99
CA TYR A 112 1.52 -7.16 -7.80
C TYR A 112 0.33 -6.81 -6.91
N GLY A 113 -0.38 -7.82 -6.41
CA GLY A 113 -1.52 -7.61 -5.51
C GLY A 113 -1.06 -7.40 -4.07
N THR A 114 -1.47 -6.30 -3.45
CA THR A 114 -1.30 -6.07 -2.01
C THR A 114 -2.63 -6.12 -1.27
N SER A 115 -2.57 -6.19 0.05
CA SER A 115 -3.74 -6.19 0.91
C SER A 115 -3.46 -5.37 2.17
N GLY A 116 -4.42 -4.53 2.58
CA GLY A 116 -4.28 -3.63 3.71
C GLY A 116 -5.54 -3.47 4.55
N GLY A 117 -5.36 -3.13 5.84
CA GLY A 117 -6.46 -2.94 6.79
C GLY A 117 -7.12 -1.59 6.72
N ASP A 118 -6.38 -0.57 6.31
CA ASP A 118 -6.81 0.83 6.27
C ASP A 118 -7.44 1.27 7.62
N THR A 119 -6.73 0.92 8.70
CA THR A 119 -7.22 1.06 10.06
C THR A 119 -6.87 2.44 10.61
N HIS A 120 -7.89 3.22 10.98
CA HIS A 120 -7.75 4.57 11.50
C HIS A 120 -8.02 4.64 13.02
N GLU A 121 -8.78 3.69 13.57
CA GLU A 121 -9.18 3.68 14.96
C GLU A 121 -8.86 2.34 15.65
N GLN A 122 -8.58 2.40 16.96
CA GLN A 122 -8.17 1.22 17.75
C GLN A 122 -9.27 0.15 17.94
N HIS A 123 -10.50 0.46 17.60
CA HIS A 123 -11.66 -0.44 17.78
C HIS A 123 -12.30 -0.87 16.46
N GLU A 124 -11.64 -0.63 15.33
CA GLU A 124 -12.16 -1.05 14.03
C GLU A 124 -12.24 -2.57 13.91
N SER A 125 -13.36 -3.05 13.37
CA SER A 125 -13.61 -4.49 13.19
C SER A 125 -12.74 -5.14 12.09
N ASN A 126 -12.03 -4.33 11.31
CA ASN A 126 -11.13 -4.75 10.23
C ASN A 126 -9.70 -5.06 10.70
N ILE A 127 -9.34 -4.75 11.95
CA ILE A 127 -8.03 -5.06 12.53
C ILE A 127 -7.74 -6.55 12.38
N GLY A 128 -6.60 -6.90 11.78
CA GLY A 128 -6.15 -8.26 11.56
C GLY A 128 -6.85 -9.01 10.42
N LYS A 129 -7.80 -8.41 9.71
CA LYS A 129 -8.48 -9.04 8.57
C LYS A 129 -7.70 -8.97 7.27
N ALA A 130 -6.85 -7.97 7.11
CA ALA A 130 -6.06 -7.74 5.91
C ALA A 130 -4.61 -7.42 6.24
N GLY A 131 -3.73 -7.63 5.29
CA GLY A 131 -2.30 -7.39 5.38
C GLY A 131 -1.51 -8.31 4.47
N MET A 132 -0.20 -8.29 4.62
CA MET A 132 0.72 -9.16 3.88
C MET A 132 1.45 -10.11 4.83
N ALA A 133 1.49 -11.40 4.51
CA ALA A 133 2.25 -12.42 5.23
C ALA A 133 3.56 -12.69 4.50
N PHE A 134 4.68 -12.52 5.20
CA PHE A 134 6.02 -12.80 4.69
C PHE A 134 6.60 -14.07 5.33
N PRO A 135 7.44 -14.84 4.61
CA PRO A 135 8.05 -16.06 5.15
C PRO A 135 9.19 -15.80 6.15
N TYR A 136 9.52 -14.55 6.41
CA TYR A 136 10.55 -14.09 7.34
C TYR A 136 10.14 -12.74 7.96
N ARG A 137 10.79 -12.40 9.08
CA ARG A 137 10.56 -11.12 9.77
C ARG A 137 11.18 -9.98 8.97
N ILE A 138 10.42 -8.92 8.76
CA ILE A 138 10.83 -7.65 8.13
C ILE A 138 11.01 -6.63 9.25
N LYS A 139 12.17 -5.99 9.30
CA LYS A 139 12.56 -5.08 10.41
C LYS A 139 12.77 -3.64 9.96
N THR A 140 12.96 -3.42 8.68
CA THR A 140 13.24 -2.09 8.13
C THR A 140 12.34 -1.81 6.92
N GLU A 141 12.14 -0.52 6.66
CA GLU A 141 11.37 -0.04 5.50
C GLU A 141 11.97 -0.57 4.19
N LYS A 142 13.29 -0.57 4.09
CA LYS A 142 13.99 -1.06 2.89
C LYS A 142 13.86 -2.58 2.70
N GLU A 143 13.88 -3.35 3.79
CA GLU A 143 13.60 -4.79 3.72
C GLU A 143 12.17 -5.05 3.22
N LEU A 144 11.20 -4.22 3.65
CA LEU A 144 9.81 -4.33 3.19
C LEU A 144 9.70 -4.06 1.69
N ALA A 145 10.24 -2.94 1.20
CA ALA A 145 10.22 -2.63 -0.24
C ALA A 145 10.89 -3.75 -1.07
N ASN A 146 12.06 -4.23 -0.64
CA ASN A 146 12.75 -5.31 -1.31
C ASN A 146 11.94 -6.62 -1.33
N ALA A 147 11.23 -6.96 -0.25
CA ALA A 147 10.37 -8.13 -0.19
C ALA A 147 9.15 -7.99 -1.11
N LEU A 148 8.59 -6.78 -1.21
CA LEU A 148 7.49 -6.47 -2.13
C LEU A 148 7.93 -6.55 -3.59
N PHE A 149 9.09 -5.99 -3.95
CA PHE A 149 9.65 -6.11 -5.32
C PHE A 149 9.97 -7.56 -5.72
N ARG A 150 10.30 -8.43 -4.76
CA ARG A 150 10.50 -9.87 -5.01
C ARG A 150 9.20 -10.69 -4.99
N HIS A 151 8.06 -10.06 -4.69
CA HIS A 151 6.77 -10.71 -4.51
C HIS A 151 6.79 -11.83 -3.44
N ASP A 152 7.60 -11.66 -2.37
CA ASP A 152 7.75 -12.65 -1.30
C ASP A 152 6.51 -12.71 -0.37
N GLY A 153 5.67 -11.70 -0.39
CA GLY A 153 4.47 -11.60 0.44
C GLY A 153 3.27 -12.36 -0.13
N ARG A 154 2.36 -12.74 0.75
CA ARG A 154 1.04 -13.28 0.40
C ARG A 154 -0.04 -12.46 1.06
N CYS A 155 -1.09 -12.11 0.34
CA CYS A 155 -2.21 -11.37 0.89
C CYS A 155 -2.90 -12.14 2.03
N ILE A 156 -3.28 -11.41 3.06
CA ILE A 156 -4.21 -11.87 4.09
C ILE A 156 -5.58 -11.27 3.73
N ILE A 157 -6.57 -12.12 3.51
CA ILE A 157 -7.95 -11.75 3.19
C ILE A 157 -8.87 -12.38 4.23
N ASN A 158 -9.65 -11.57 4.94
CA ASN A 158 -10.51 -12.02 6.02
C ASN A 158 -9.78 -12.88 7.08
N GLY A 159 -8.53 -12.50 7.41
CA GLY A 159 -7.70 -13.22 8.37
C GLY A 159 -7.06 -14.51 7.85
N VAL A 160 -7.21 -14.83 6.55
CA VAL A 160 -6.69 -16.04 5.93
C VAL A 160 -5.57 -15.69 4.95
N ILE A 161 -4.40 -16.33 5.12
CA ILE A 161 -3.27 -16.18 4.19
C ILE A 161 -3.64 -16.88 2.87
N GLN A 162 -3.58 -16.12 1.78
CA GLN A 162 -3.89 -16.59 0.44
C GLN A 162 -2.72 -17.36 -0.18
N PRO A 163 -2.95 -18.20 -1.20
CA PRO A 163 -1.86 -18.79 -1.99
C PRO A 163 -1.04 -17.69 -2.70
N PRO A 164 0.17 -18.02 -3.21
CA PRO A 164 0.90 -17.13 -4.11
C PRO A 164 0.03 -16.66 -5.27
N GLN A 165 0.24 -15.43 -5.71
CA GLN A 165 -0.52 -14.86 -6.82
C GLN A 165 0.07 -15.28 -8.15
N ASP A 166 -0.80 -15.60 -9.09
CA ASP A 166 -0.47 -15.85 -10.51
C ASP A 166 -0.87 -14.60 -11.34
N ILE A 167 -0.26 -13.44 -10.99
CA ILE A 167 -0.51 -12.14 -11.67
C ILE A 167 0.68 -11.79 -12.56
#